data_dbcabdef28fe1c9d0b190328b6b5efaa
#
_entry.id   dbcabdef28fe1c9d0b190328b6b5efaa
#
_cell.length_a   1.000
_cell.length_b   1.000
_cell.length_c   1.000
_cell.angle_alpha   90.00
_cell.angle_beta   90.00
_cell.angle_gamma   90.00
#
_symmetry.space_group_name_H-M   'P 1'
#
loop_
_entity.id
_entity.type
_entity.pdbx_description
1 polymer ?
#
loop_
_entity_poly.entity_id
_entity_poly.type
_entity_poly.pdbx_seq_one_letter_code
_entity_poly.pdbx_strand_id
1 'polypeptide(L)'
;MENKQTMIEVQNLCKSFHKLEVLKDISTTFYKNEVVSIIGPSGGGKSTFLRCLNLLEKPTSGHIVFDGVDICDRHQNKNIDLHRQKMGMVFQQFNLFNNMNVMKNLTVAPMRIKKMPKEQAEEKAVELLRKVGLADRAEAYPSQLSGGQKQRIAIVRSLMMDPEVMLFDEPTSALDPEMSGEVLDVMKALAADGMTMIVVTHEMRFAREVAARTIFLADGKIEEDKPSHELFDNPESPRLVTFLQKVL
;
A
#
# COMPACT_ATOMS: atom_id res chain seq x y z
N MET A 1 10.01 7.63 25.46
CA MET A 1 9.33 6.83 24.41
C MET A 1 8.28 7.73 23.79
N GLU A 2 8.46 8.14 22.55
CA GLU A 2 7.42 8.90 21.85
C GLU A 2 6.16 8.05 21.80
N ASN A 3 5.03 8.65 22.17
CA ASN A 3 3.72 7.97 22.17
C ASN A 3 3.26 7.84 20.71
N LYS A 4 3.73 6.80 20.01
CA LYS A 4 3.36 6.54 18.61
C LYS A 4 1.87 6.27 18.51
N GLN A 5 1.15 7.08 17.76
CA GLN A 5 -0.28 6.90 17.55
C GLN A 5 -0.51 5.65 16.66
N THR A 6 -1.26 4.67 17.17
CA THR A 6 -1.66 3.48 16.42
C THR A 6 -2.59 3.89 15.27
N MET A 7 -2.29 3.42 14.06
CA MET A 7 -3.09 3.60 12.86
C MET A 7 -3.90 2.33 12.55
N ILE A 8 -3.22 1.18 12.49
CA ILE A 8 -3.85 -0.13 12.28
C ILE A 8 -3.30 -1.11 13.29
N GLU A 9 -4.16 -1.86 13.95
CA GLU A 9 -3.79 -2.97 14.81
C GLU A 9 -4.42 -4.26 14.27
N VAL A 10 -3.61 -5.28 14.08
CA VAL A 10 -4.01 -6.61 13.60
C VAL A 10 -3.85 -7.61 14.71
N GLN A 11 -4.90 -8.36 15.01
CA GLN A 11 -4.94 -9.31 16.13
C GLN A 11 -5.39 -10.70 15.63
N ASN A 12 -4.51 -11.69 15.76
CA ASN A 12 -4.74 -13.11 15.46
C ASN A 12 -5.40 -13.34 14.08
N LEU A 13 -4.95 -12.60 13.06
CA LEU A 13 -5.54 -12.62 11.74
C LEU A 13 -5.23 -13.92 11.02
N CYS A 14 -6.29 -14.64 10.62
CA CYS A 14 -6.20 -15.82 9.77
C CYS A 14 -6.99 -15.63 8.47
N LYS A 15 -6.48 -16.20 7.38
CA LYS A 15 -7.19 -16.23 6.10
C LYS A 15 -7.01 -17.58 5.42
N SER A 16 -8.14 -18.20 5.10
CA SER A 16 -8.18 -19.43 4.29
C SER A 16 -8.98 -19.20 3.00
N PHE A 17 -8.54 -19.79 1.91
CA PHE A 17 -9.29 -19.95 0.69
C PHE A 17 -9.63 -21.44 0.53
N HIS A 18 -10.89 -21.79 0.71
CA HIS A 18 -11.33 -23.19 0.81
C HIS A 18 -10.54 -23.96 1.89
N LYS A 19 -9.73 -24.92 1.49
CA LYS A 19 -8.89 -25.75 2.38
C LYS A 19 -7.47 -25.24 2.56
N LEU A 20 -7.07 -24.20 1.79
CA LEU A 20 -5.72 -23.63 1.85
C LEU A 20 -5.69 -22.49 2.86
N GLU A 21 -4.96 -22.67 3.97
CA GLU A 21 -4.69 -21.63 4.93
C GLU A 21 -3.51 -20.79 4.45
N VAL A 22 -3.77 -19.50 4.12
CA VAL A 22 -2.81 -18.58 3.54
C VAL A 22 -2.21 -17.66 4.59
N LEU A 23 -2.99 -17.22 5.58
CA LEU A 23 -2.51 -16.43 6.72
C LEU A 23 -2.85 -17.18 8.01
N LYS A 24 -1.86 -17.21 8.93
CA LYS A 24 -1.88 -18.04 10.12
C LYS A 24 -1.50 -17.21 11.34
N ASP A 25 -2.50 -16.77 12.09
CA ASP A 25 -2.32 -16.09 13.38
C ASP A 25 -1.39 -14.87 13.32
N ILE A 26 -1.66 -13.95 12.38
CA ILE A 26 -0.87 -12.74 12.22
C ILE A 26 -1.32 -11.68 13.20
N SER A 27 -0.38 -11.17 14.00
CA SER A 27 -0.58 -10.02 14.89
C SER A 27 0.56 -9.03 14.70
N THR A 28 0.21 -7.76 14.41
CA THR A 28 1.17 -6.65 14.27
C THR A 28 0.44 -5.31 14.39
N THR A 29 1.19 -4.23 14.62
CA THR A 29 0.63 -2.87 14.75
C THR A 29 1.37 -1.92 13.81
N PHE A 30 0.64 -1.08 13.10
CA PHE A 30 1.17 -0.02 12.25
C PHE A 30 0.89 1.34 12.88
N TYR A 31 1.87 2.22 12.87
CA TYR A 31 1.78 3.53 13.50
C TYR A 31 1.66 4.65 12.46
N LYS A 32 1.10 5.77 12.87
CA LYS A 32 0.98 6.96 12.03
C LYS A 32 2.38 7.48 11.64
N ASN A 33 2.51 7.93 10.39
CA ASN A 33 3.76 8.43 9.80
C ASN A 33 4.87 7.36 9.73
N GLU A 34 4.52 6.08 9.85
CA GLU A 34 5.46 4.97 9.69
C GLU A 34 5.41 4.43 8.27
N VAL A 35 6.57 4.15 7.70
CA VAL A 35 6.70 3.37 6.46
C VAL A 35 7.13 1.96 6.84
N VAL A 36 6.27 0.97 6.55
CA VAL A 36 6.55 -0.44 6.80
C VAL A 36 6.62 -1.18 5.48
N SER A 37 7.71 -1.90 5.23
CA SER A 37 7.79 -2.83 4.11
C SER A 37 7.45 -4.25 4.55
N ILE A 38 6.81 -5.00 3.65
CA ILE A 38 6.52 -6.43 3.82
C ILE A 38 7.24 -7.17 2.70
N ILE A 39 8.22 -7.98 3.09
CA ILE A 39 9.03 -8.78 2.17
C ILE A 39 8.81 -10.27 2.41
N GLY A 40 9.25 -11.11 1.48
CA GLY A 40 9.17 -12.57 1.63
C GLY A 40 8.94 -13.29 0.29
N PRO A 41 8.95 -14.62 0.28
CA PRO A 41 8.82 -15.42 -0.92
C PRO A 41 7.46 -15.22 -1.61
N SER A 42 7.42 -15.48 -2.93
CA SER A 42 6.16 -15.53 -3.68
C SER A 42 5.25 -16.61 -3.10
N GLY A 43 3.94 -16.30 -3.02
CA GLY A 43 2.97 -17.21 -2.39
C GLY A 43 2.97 -17.19 -0.86
N GLY A 44 3.83 -16.39 -0.20
CA GLY A 44 3.94 -16.32 1.27
C GLY A 44 2.75 -15.64 1.98
N GLY A 45 1.77 -15.09 1.24
CA GLY A 45 0.59 -14.45 1.80
C GLY A 45 0.64 -12.92 1.85
N LYS A 46 1.72 -12.26 1.40
CA LYS A 46 1.94 -10.80 1.50
C LYS A 46 0.78 -9.96 0.95
N SER A 47 0.42 -10.17 -0.32
CA SER A 47 -0.69 -9.44 -0.96
C SER A 47 -2.04 -9.76 -0.32
N THR A 48 -2.25 -11.01 0.13
CA THR A 48 -3.45 -11.40 0.86
C THR A 48 -3.54 -10.64 2.18
N PHE A 49 -2.44 -10.56 2.94
CA PHE A 49 -2.36 -9.79 4.18
C PHE A 49 -2.67 -8.32 3.94
N LEU A 50 -2.00 -7.69 2.96
CA LEU A 50 -2.23 -6.29 2.63
C LEU A 50 -3.71 -6.02 2.26
N ARG A 51 -4.33 -6.91 1.47
CA ARG A 51 -5.74 -6.79 1.07
C ARG A 51 -6.72 -7.06 2.20
N CYS A 52 -6.30 -7.78 3.24
CA CYS A 52 -7.10 -7.92 4.45
C CYS A 52 -7.19 -6.59 5.22
N LEU A 53 -6.13 -5.76 5.23
CA LEU A 53 -6.09 -4.52 6.01
C LEU A 53 -7.21 -3.54 5.62
N ASN A 54 -7.69 -3.57 4.37
CA ASN A 54 -8.82 -2.76 3.89
C ASN A 54 -10.07 -3.58 3.57
N LEU A 55 -10.12 -4.85 3.99
CA LEU A 55 -11.19 -5.82 3.75
C LEU A 55 -11.54 -6.02 2.26
N LEU A 56 -10.62 -5.80 1.33
CA LEU A 56 -10.76 -6.32 -0.04
C LEU A 56 -10.76 -7.85 -0.01
N GLU A 57 -9.95 -8.44 0.87
CA GLU A 57 -10.03 -9.84 1.27
C GLU A 57 -10.55 -9.91 2.70
N LYS A 58 -11.70 -10.55 2.91
CA LYS A 58 -12.24 -10.72 4.25
C LYS A 58 -11.44 -11.78 5.01
N PRO A 59 -10.93 -11.49 6.21
CA PRO A 59 -10.33 -12.51 7.07
C PRO A 59 -11.28 -13.66 7.35
N THR A 60 -10.74 -14.85 7.61
CA THR A 60 -11.52 -16.00 8.11
C THR A 60 -11.78 -15.84 9.60
N SER A 61 -10.80 -15.33 10.35
CA SER A 61 -10.90 -15.00 11.78
C SER A 61 -9.86 -13.92 12.14
N GLY A 62 -9.91 -13.42 13.36
CA GLY A 62 -9.09 -12.34 13.86
C GLY A 62 -9.72 -10.97 13.66
N HIS A 63 -9.03 -9.93 14.11
CA HIS A 63 -9.52 -8.56 14.15
C HIS A 63 -8.55 -7.61 13.47
N ILE A 64 -9.09 -6.56 12.86
CA ILE A 64 -8.34 -5.44 12.31
C ILE A 64 -8.98 -4.17 12.86
N VAL A 65 -8.26 -3.47 13.70
CA VAL A 65 -8.70 -2.20 14.29
C VAL A 65 -8.03 -1.08 13.50
N PHE A 66 -8.82 -0.25 12.85
CA PHE A 66 -8.37 0.93 12.12
C PHE A 66 -8.95 2.18 12.77
N ASP A 67 -8.09 3.12 13.17
CA ASP A 67 -8.48 4.36 13.83
C ASP A 67 -9.43 4.09 15.04
N GLY A 68 -9.11 3.05 15.84
CA GLY A 68 -9.87 2.65 17.03
C GLY A 68 -11.17 1.87 16.75
N VAL A 69 -11.49 1.55 15.49
CA VAL A 69 -12.69 0.81 15.10
C VAL A 69 -12.30 -0.57 14.56
N ASP A 70 -12.85 -1.64 15.12
CA ASP A 70 -12.72 -2.99 14.56
C ASP A 70 -13.53 -3.11 13.26
N ILE A 71 -12.83 -3.06 12.13
CA ILE A 71 -13.46 -3.12 10.81
C ILE A 71 -13.92 -4.53 10.43
N CYS A 72 -13.50 -5.57 11.15
CA CYS A 72 -13.97 -6.94 10.97
C CYS A 72 -15.31 -7.18 11.68
N ASP A 73 -15.62 -6.45 12.74
CA ASP A 73 -16.88 -6.56 13.47
C ASP A 73 -18.02 -5.90 12.68
N ARG A 74 -19.06 -6.68 12.33
CA ARG A 74 -20.23 -6.19 11.59
C ARG A 74 -21.04 -5.14 12.36
N HIS A 75 -20.99 -5.13 13.69
CA HIS A 75 -21.70 -4.17 14.52
C HIS A 75 -20.97 -2.82 14.60
N GLN A 76 -19.62 -2.84 14.63
CA GLN A 76 -18.79 -1.64 14.63
C GLN A 76 -18.60 -1.10 13.20
N ASN A 77 -18.44 -1.97 12.22
CA ASN A 77 -18.25 -1.62 10.83
C ASN A 77 -19.58 -1.57 10.02
N LYS A 78 -20.45 -0.63 10.37
CA LYS A 78 -21.70 -0.44 9.62
C LYS A 78 -21.48 0.08 8.19
N ASN A 79 -20.34 0.74 7.93
CA ASN A 79 -20.03 1.32 6.63
C ASN A 79 -18.53 1.24 6.32
N ILE A 80 -18.09 0.08 5.78
CA ILE A 80 -16.69 -0.15 5.41
C ILE A 80 -16.18 0.89 4.40
N ASP A 81 -17.04 1.45 3.58
CA ASP A 81 -16.61 2.38 2.54
C ASP A 81 -16.10 3.71 3.12
N LEU A 82 -16.55 4.10 4.32
CA LEU A 82 -15.98 5.25 5.03
C LEU A 82 -14.53 4.99 5.48
N HIS A 83 -14.25 3.78 5.96
CA HIS A 83 -12.88 3.40 6.32
C HIS A 83 -11.98 3.29 5.09
N ARG A 84 -12.50 2.70 3.98
CA ARG A 84 -11.76 2.61 2.72
C ARG A 84 -11.43 3.97 2.09
N GLN A 85 -12.23 5.00 2.32
CA GLN A 85 -11.91 6.36 1.87
C GLN A 85 -10.63 6.91 2.52
N LYS A 86 -10.31 6.45 3.74
CA LYS A 86 -9.11 6.83 4.48
C LYS A 86 -7.89 5.95 4.15
N MET A 87 -8.07 4.87 3.38
CA MET A 87 -7.04 3.92 2.99
C MET A 87 -6.84 3.94 1.47
N GLY A 88 -5.79 4.58 0.99
CA GLY A 88 -5.42 4.50 -0.42
C GLY A 88 -4.85 3.13 -0.74
N MET A 89 -5.17 2.58 -1.92
CA MET A 89 -4.57 1.33 -2.38
C MET A 89 -4.06 1.45 -3.80
N VAL A 90 -2.80 1.02 -3.98
CA VAL A 90 -2.10 0.95 -5.26
C VAL A 90 -1.77 -0.50 -5.54
N PHE A 91 -2.18 -1.01 -6.68
CA PHE A 91 -2.02 -2.40 -7.09
C PHE A 91 -0.84 -2.58 -8.03
N GLN A 92 -0.37 -3.80 -8.19
CA GLN A 92 0.59 -4.22 -9.20
C GLN A 92 0.11 -3.89 -10.62
N GLN A 93 -1.18 -4.12 -10.93
CA GLN A 93 -1.83 -3.63 -12.12
C GLN A 93 -2.39 -2.24 -11.85
N PHE A 94 -2.18 -1.31 -12.77
CA PHE A 94 -2.48 0.12 -12.59
C PHE A 94 -3.96 0.42 -12.34
N ASN A 95 -4.86 -0.44 -12.84
CA ASN A 95 -6.32 -0.40 -12.67
C ASN A 95 -6.95 0.97 -13.02
N LEU A 96 -6.38 1.68 -14.00
CA LEU A 96 -6.97 2.92 -14.52
C LEU A 96 -8.20 2.61 -15.37
N PHE A 97 -9.18 3.50 -15.33
CA PHE A 97 -10.35 3.41 -16.20
C PHE A 97 -9.95 3.76 -17.64
N ASN A 98 -9.88 2.76 -18.52
CA ASN A 98 -9.41 2.90 -19.91
C ASN A 98 -10.29 3.81 -20.77
N ASN A 99 -11.56 3.96 -20.42
CA ASN A 99 -12.55 4.81 -21.11
C ASN A 99 -12.55 6.27 -20.59
N MET A 100 -11.64 6.63 -19.69
CA MET A 100 -11.50 7.97 -19.12
C MET A 100 -10.06 8.47 -19.33
N ASN A 101 -9.89 9.77 -19.61
CA ASN A 101 -8.58 10.41 -19.57
C ASN A 101 -8.06 10.49 -18.13
N VAL A 102 -6.80 10.90 -17.96
CA VAL A 102 -6.15 11.04 -16.65
C VAL A 102 -6.95 11.93 -15.72
N MET A 103 -7.33 13.13 -16.16
CA MET A 103 -8.10 14.07 -15.34
C MET A 103 -9.37 13.43 -14.78
N LYS A 104 -10.15 12.72 -15.60
CA LYS A 104 -11.36 12.03 -15.16
C LYS A 104 -11.07 10.87 -14.22
N ASN A 105 -10.00 10.12 -14.46
CA ASN A 105 -9.54 9.06 -13.54
C ASN A 105 -9.26 9.61 -12.14
N LEU A 106 -8.71 10.80 -12.04
CA LEU A 106 -8.37 11.45 -10.76
C LEU A 106 -9.58 12.07 -10.07
N THR A 107 -10.45 12.72 -10.83
CA THR A 107 -11.52 13.58 -10.26
C THR A 107 -12.83 12.83 -9.96
N VAL A 108 -13.08 11.68 -10.60
CA VAL A 108 -14.37 10.97 -10.47
C VAL A 108 -14.69 10.56 -9.02
N ALA A 109 -13.70 10.05 -8.27
CA ALA A 109 -13.91 9.61 -6.90
C ALA A 109 -14.15 10.77 -5.92
N PRO A 110 -13.30 11.81 -5.83
CA PRO A 110 -13.54 12.94 -4.93
C PRO A 110 -14.83 13.67 -5.25
N MET A 111 -15.19 13.85 -6.53
CA MET A 111 -16.45 14.50 -6.92
C MET A 111 -17.67 13.65 -6.50
N ARG A 112 -17.65 12.34 -6.72
CA ARG A 112 -18.80 11.48 -6.42
C ARG A 112 -18.95 11.16 -4.95
N ILE A 113 -17.84 10.86 -4.26
CA ILE A 113 -17.84 10.35 -2.89
C ILE A 113 -17.75 11.50 -1.89
N LYS A 114 -16.76 12.40 -2.03
CA LYS A 114 -16.56 13.54 -1.14
C LYS A 114 -17.43 14.77 -1.51
N LYS A 115 -18.17 14.70 -2.63
CA LYS A 115 -18.96 15.83 -3.17
C LYS A 115 -18.11 17.07 -3.43
N MET A 116 -16.82 16.88 -3.73
CA MET A 116 -15.91 17.96 -4.04
C MET A 116 -16.36 18.69 -5.32
N PRO A 117 -16.41 20.04 -5.35
CA PRO A 117 -16.68 20.79 -6.57
C PRO A 117 -15.69 20.45 -7.68
N LYS A 118 -16.14 20.47 -8.93
CA LYS A 118 -15.34 20.08 -10.09
C LYS A 118 -14.03 20.88 -10.18
N GLU A 119 -14.13 22.19 -10.03
CA GLU A 119 -12.98 23.12 -10.13
C GLU A 119 -11.92 22.78 -9.08
N GLN A 120 -12.33 22.52 -7.83
CA GLN A 120 -11.42 22.12 -6.75
C GLN A 120 -10.78 20.74 -7.01
N ALA A 121 -11.56 19.80 -7.55
CA ALA A 121 -11.05 18.48 -7.89
C ALA A 121 -10.02 18.55 -9.01
N GLU A 122 -10.25 19.34 -10.03
CA GLU A 122 -9.34 19.55 -11.17
C GLU A 122 -8.07 20.30 -10.73
N GLU A 123 -8.19 21.34 -9.90
CA GLU A 123 -7.05 22.07 -9.34
C GLU A 123 -6.15 21.16 -8.51
N LYS A 124 -6.71 20.38 -7.60
CA LYS A 124 -5.99 19.40 -6.80
C LYS A 124 -5.32 18.33 -7.67
N ALA A 125 -6.03 17.84 -8.70
CA ALA A 125 -5.48 16.86 -9.63
C ALA A 125 -4.25 17.42 -10.36
N VAL A 126 -4.29 18.67 -10.85
CA VAL A 126 -3.16 19.32 -11.50
C VAL A 126 -1.98 19.49 -10.54
N GLU A 127 -2.24 19.89 -9.29
CA GLU A 127 -1.19 20.01 -8.27
C GLU A 127 -0.48 18.67 -8.03
N LEU A 128 -1.24 17.59 -7.82
CA LEU A 128 -0.67 16.25 -7.59
C LEU A 128 0.03 15.70 -8.83
N LEU A 129 -0.49 15.97 -10.04
CA LEU A 129 0.18 15.59 -11.29
C LEU A 129 1.53 16.31 -11.46
N ARG A 130 1.64 17.58 -11.04
CA ARG A 130 2.92 18.31 -11.03
C ARG A 130 3.94 17.64 -10.10
N LYS A 131 3.53 17.21 -8.91
CA LYS A 131 4.42 16.52 -7.95
C LYS A 131 5.02 15.22 -8.53
N VAL A 132 4.32 14.56 -9.46
CA VAL A 132 4.81 13.33 -10.09
C VAL A 132 5.32 13.55 -11.53
N GLY A 133 5.48 14.82 -11.97
CA GLY A 133 6.04 15.17 -13.28
C GLY A 133 5.15 14.83 -14.48
N LEU A 134 3.81 14.81 -14.30
CA LEU A 134 2.84 14.37 -15.32
C LEU A 134 1.73 15.41 -15.59
N ALA A 135 1.96 16.68 -15.31
CA ALA A 135 0.97 17.73 -15.52
C ALA A 135 0.52 17.88 -16.99
N ASP A 136 1.44 17.61 -17.93
CA ASP A 136 1.20 17.61 -19.38
C ASP A 136 0.36 16.41 -19.86
N ARG A 137 0.10 15.42 -19.02
CA ARG A 137 -0.63 14.21 -19.33
C ARG A 137 -2.10 14.21 -18.86
N ALA A 138 -2.59 15.32 -18.35
CA ALA A 138 -3.94 15.42 -17.79
C ALA A 138 -5.04 14.95 -18.76
N GLU A 139 -4.91 15.27 -20.05
CA GLU A 139 -5.88 14.89 -21.09
C GLU A 139 -5.58 13.55 -21.78
N ALA A 140 -4.43 12.93 -21.48
CA ALA A 140 -4.05 11.64 -22.07
C ALA A 140 -4.96 10.51 -21.58
N TYR A 141 -5.17 9.50 -22.42
CA TYR A 141 -5.82 8.25 -22.05
C TYR A 141 -4.80 7.21 -21.61
N PRO A 142 -5.19 6.21 -20.79
CA PRO A 142 -4.25 5.18 -20.31
C PRO A 142 -3.50 4.45 -21.42
N SER A 143 -4.09 4.27 -22.60
CA SER A 143 -3.42 3.64 -23.77
C SER A 143 -2.24 4.45 -24.31
N GLN A 144 -2.13 5.74 -23.99
CA GLN A 144 -1.10 6.66 -24.46
C GLN A 144 0.05 6.81 -23.46
N LEU A 145 0.02 6.06 -22.35
CA LEU A 145 0.94 6.21 -21.23
C LEU A 145 1.86 5.00 -21.10
N SER A 146 3.12 5.23 -20.68
CA SER A 146 4.03 4.16 -20.27
C SER A 146 3.55 3.46 -18.99
N GLY A 147 4.13 2.32 -18.65
CA GLY A 147 3.83 1.60 -17.41
C GLY A 147 4.09 2.44 -16.17
N GLY A 148 5.25 3.09 -16.09
CA GLY A 148 5.62 3.96 -14.98
C GLY A 148 4.71 5.18 -14.86
N GLN A 149 4.30 5.80 -15.99
CA GLN A 149 3.32 6.89 -16.00
C GLN A 149 1.96 6.42 -15.45
N LYS A 150 1.46 5.27 -15.89
CA LYS A 150 0.20 4.68 -15.38
C LYS A 150 0.27 4.46 -13.88
N GLN A 151 1.39 3.94 -13.38
CA GLN A 151 1.55 3.67 -11.96
C GLN A 151 1.61 4.95 -11.13
N ARG A 152 2.35 5.96 -11.58
CA ARG A 152 2.37 7.28 -10.91
C ARG A 152 0.97 7.92 -10.89
N ILE A 153 0.19 7.79 -11.96
CA ILE A 153 -1.20 8.25 -11.98
C ILE A 153 -2.09 7.44 -11.02
N ALA A 154 -1.87 6.11 -10.89
CA ALA A 154 -2.60 5.29 -9.92
C ALA A 154 -2.30 5.72 -8.47
N ILE A 155 -1.04 6.11 -8.17
CA ILE A 155 -0.67 6.70 -6.88
C ILE A 155 -1.41 8.03 -6.68
N VAL A 156 -1.35 8.94 -7.65
CA VAL A 156 -2.05 10.24 -7.59
C VAL A 156 -3.55 10.04 -7.39
N ARG A 157 -4.17 9.10 -8.11
CA ARG A 157 -5.60 8.78 -7.94
C ARG A 157 -5.94 8.39 -6.51
N SER A 158 -5.11 7.61 -5.86
CA SER A 158 -5.31 7.26 -4.45
C SER A 158 -5.15 8.47 -3.53
N LEU A 159 -4.17 9.34 -3.79
CA LEU A 159 -3.92 10.58 -3.04
C LEU A 159 -5.06 11.62 -3.18
N MET A 160 -5.83 11.59 -4.27
CA MET A 160 -6.99 12.47 -4.45
C MET A 160 -8.04 12.35 -3.35
N MET A 161 -8.06 11.20 -2.67
CA MET A 161 -9.00 10.94 -1.56
C MET A 161 -8.47 11.36 -0.18
N ASP A 162 -7.29 12.00 -0.08
CA ASP A 162 -6.62 12.36 1.19
C ASP A 162 -6.56 11.20 2.17
N PRO A 163 -5.95 10.07 1.79
CA PRO A 163 -5.90 8.90 2.65
C PRO A 163 -4.99 9.15 3.86
N GLU A 164 -5.32 8.52 4.99
CA GLU A 164 -4.49 8.52 6.20
C GLU A 164 -3.38 7.47 6.12
N VAL A 165 -3.58 6.43 5.29
CA VAL A 165 -2.60 5.37 5.01
C VAL A 165 -2.65 4.95 3.55
N MET A 166 -1.48 4.70 2.97
CA MET A 166 -1.33 4.16 1.62
C MET A 166 -0.85 2.71 1.66
N LEU A 167 -1.58 1.82 1.01
CA LEU A 167 -1.26 0.41 0.85
C LEU A 167 -0.74 0.18 -0.57
N PHE A 168 0.47 -0.39 -0.69
CA PHE A 168 1.10 -0.67 -1.99
C PHE A 168 1.31 -2.18 -2.16
N ASP A 169 0.66 -2.77 -3.16
CA ASP A 169 0.76 -4.18 -3.50
C ASP A 169 1.67 -4.37 -4.72
N GLU A 170 2.97 -4.57 -4.47
CA GLU A 170 4.02 -4.75 -5.48
C GLU A 170 3.99 -3.69 -6.61
N PRO A 171 4.10 -2.39 -6.28
CA PRO A 171 3.82 -1.29 -7.22
C PRO A 171 4.76 -1.22 -8.42
N THR A 172 5.91 -1.90 -8.39
CA THR A 172 6.94 -1.88 -9.45
C THR A 172 7.06 -3.19 -10.22
N SER A 173 6.43 -4.29 -9.77
CA SER A 173 6.66 -5.63 -10.31
C SER A 173 6.22 -5.83 -11.77
N ALA A 174 5.36 -4.96 -12.30
CA ALA A 174 4.92 -4.96 -13.70
C ALA A 174 5.69 -3.97 -14.59
N LEU A 175 6.80 -3.40 -14.07
CA LEU A 175 7.57 -2.34 -14.73
C LEU A 175 8.99 -2.83 -15.03
N ASP A 176 9.61 -2.24 -16.06
CA ASP A 176 11.03 -2.38 -16.26
C ASP A 176 11.85 -1.55 -15.21
N PRO A 177 13.16 -1.84 -15.05
CA PRO A 177 13.96 -1.20 -14.00
C PRO A 177 14.03 0.32 -14.07
N GLU A 178 14.02 0.92 -15.27
CA GLU A 178 14.06 2.37 -15.43
C GLU A 178 12.76 3.01 -14.93
N MET A 179 11.62 2.47 -15.36
CA MET A 179 10.31 2.95 -14.91
C MET A 179 10.04 2.68 -13.42
N SER A 180 10.61 1.60 -12.88
CA SER A 180 10.54 1.29 -11.44
C SER A 180 11.16 2.41 -10.60
N GLY A 181 12.32 2.95 -11.04
CA GLY A 181 13.00 4.05 -10.36
C GLY A 181 12.11 5.27 -10.18
N GLU A 182 11.41 5.70 -11.26
CA GLU A 182 10.50 6.85 -11.22
C GLU A 182 9.35 6.68 -10.22
N VAL A 183 8.80 5.46 -10.10
CA VAL A 183 7.74 5.16 -9.14
C VAL A 183 8.27 5.14 -7.71
N LEU A 184 9.46 4.55 -7.50
CA LEU A 184 10.10 4.53 -6.18
C LEU A 184 10.46 5.93 -5.69
N ASP A 185 10.85 6.85 -6.58
CA ASP A 185 11.14 8.24 -6.21
C ASP A 185 9.88 8.98 -5.75
N VAL A 186 8.72 8.74 -6.38
CA VAL A 186 7.43 9.25 -5.88
C VAL A 186 7.14 8.68 -4.49
N MET A 187 7.35 7.39 -4.25
CA MET A 187 7.11 6.77 -2.95
C MET A 187 8.07 7.30 -1.88
N LYS A 188 9.34 7.58 -2.22
CA LYS A 188 10.30 8.23 -1.30
C LYS A 188 9.85 9.63 -0.92
N ALA A 189 9.35 10.41 -1.88
CA ALA A 189 8.81 11.74 -1.61
C ALA A 189 7.62 11.69 -0.66
N LEU A 190 6.68 10.74 -0.86
CA LEU A 190 5.56 10.53 0.06
C LEU A 190 6.01 10.13 1.47
N ALA A 191 7.05 9.29 1.59
CA ALA A 191 7.65 8.94 2.87
C ALA A 191 8.24 10.16 3.58
N ALA A 192 8.97 11.00 2.85
CA ALA A 192 9.55 12.24 3.36
C ALA A 192 8.47 13.26 3.80
N ASP A 193 7.32 13.28 3.13
CA ASP A 193 6.15 14.09 3.49
C ASP A 193 5.39 13.52 4.72
N GLY A 194 5.86 12.41 5.32
CA GLY A 194 5.25 11.79 6.51
C GLY A 194 4.02 10.94 6.23
N MET A 195 3.80 10.48 4.98
CA MET A 195 2.71 9.57 4.66
C MET A 195 2.89 8.22 5.35
N THR A 196 1.86 7.73 6.03
CA THR A 196 1.83 6.35 6.54
C THR A 196 1.73 5.39 5.36
N MET A 197 2.66 4.45 5.24
CA MET A 197 2.69 3.52 4.11
C MET A 197 2.96 2.09 4.56
N ILE A 198 2.22 1.14 3.96
CA ILE A 198 2.47 -0.30 4.09
C ILE A 198 2.72 -0.82 2.68
N VAL A 199 3.91 -1.33 2.43
CA VAL A 199 4.42 -1.61 1.09
C VAL A 199 4.84 -3.07 0.96
N VAL A 200 4.09 -3.87 0.21
CA VAL A 200 4.56 -5.17 -0.26
C VAL A 200 5.48 -4.93 -1.43
N THR A 201 6.73 -5.36 -1.34
CA THR A 201 7.73 -5.08 -2.37
C THR A 201 8.79 -6.16 -2.51
N HIS A 202 9.36 -6.25 -3.70
CA HIS A 202 10.59 -6.98 -4.02
C HIS A 202 11.80 -6.05 -4.18
N GLU A 203 11.63 -4.75 -4.00
CA GLU A 203 12.67 -3.73 -4.05
C GLU A 203 13.40 -3.67 -2.70
N MET A 204 14.43 -4.50 -2.51
CA MET A 204 15.13 -4.62 -1.23
C MET A 204 15.84 -3.34 -0.82
N ARG A 205 16.34 -2.56 -1.80
CA ARG A 205 16.93 -1.24 -1.52
C ARG A 205 15.91 -0.27 -0.92
N PHE A 206 14.71 -0.21 -1.50
CA PHE A 206 13.64 0.62 -0.97
C PHE A 206 13.26 0.17 0.45
N ALA A 207 13.07 -1.13 0.66
CA ALA A 207 12.74 -1.68 1.97
C ALA A 207 13.81 -1.35 3.03
N ARG A 208 15.11 -1.39 2.68
CA ARG A 208 16.21 -1.10 3.60
C ARG A 208 16.38 0.40 3.87
N GLU A 209 16.26 1.26 2.84
CA GLU A 209 16.64 2.67 2.92
C GLU A 209 15.47 3.58 3.31
N VAL A 210 14.24 3.23 2.96
CA VAL A 210 13.06 4.09 3.11
C VAL A 210 12.12 3.62 4.21
N ALA A 211 11.94 2.30 4.37
CA ALA A 211 11.07 1.79 5.40
C ALA A 211 11.75 1.87 6.78
N ALA A 212 11.03 2.42 7.75
CA ALA A 212 11.48 2.44 9.14
C ALA A 212 11.55 1.03 9.72
N ARG A 213 10.63 0.16 9.29
CA ARG A 213 10.46 -1.21 9.76
C ARG A 213 10.16 -2.14 8.59
N THR A 214 10.67 -3.37 8.67
CA THR A 214 10.42 -4.42 7.69
C THR A 214 9.87 -5.67 8.37
N ILE A 215 8.80 -6.20 7.79
CA ILE A 215 8.17 -7.45 8.17
C ILE A 215 8.57 -8.52 7.14
N PHE A 216 9.18 -9.60 7.60
CA PHE A 216 9.41 -10.78 6.77
C PHE A 216 8.27 -11.76 6.96
N LEU A 217 7.45 -11.94 5.93
CA LEU A 217 6.27 -12.80 5.92
C LEU A 217 6.50 -14.02 5.03
N ALA A 218 6.46 -15.20 5.62
CA ALA A 218 6.68 -16.47 4.92
C ALA A 218 5.70 -17.55 5.43
N ASP A 219 5.19 -18.39 4.52
CA ASP A 219 4.21 -19.46 4.80
C ASP A 219 2.98 -19.01 5.62
N GLY A 220 2.57 -17.76 5.42
CA GLY A 220 1.44 -17.17 6.11
C GLY A 220 1.70 -16.71 7.54
N LYS A 221 2.98 -16.62 7.96
CA LYS A 221 3.37 -16.15 9.31
C LYS A 221 4.37 -15.00 9.20
N ILE A 222 4.35 -14.12 10.19
CA ILE A 222 5.44 -13.17 10.42
C ILE A 222 6.58 -13.94 11.07
N GLU A 223 7.68 -14.07 10.37
CA GLU A 223 8.92 -14.72 10.84
C GLU A 223 9.82 -13.73 11.57
N GLU A 224 9.93 -12.50 11.04
CA GLU A 224 10.61 -11.38 11.68
C GLU A 224 9.87 -10.06 11.44
N ASP A 225 9.91 -9.17 12.44
CA ASP A 225 9.34 -7.84 12.42
C ASP A 225 10.28 -6.90 13.21
N LYS A 226 11.11 -6.13 12.49
CA LYS A 226 12.22 -5.36 13.09
C LYS A 226 12.44 -4.04 12.35
N PRO A 227 13.19 -3.09 12.93
CA PRO A 227 13.76 -1.96 12.20
C PRO A 227 14.46 -2.44 10.93
N SER A 228 14.23 -1.76 9.80
CA SER A 228 14.69 -2.26 8.49
C SER A 228 16.19 -2.53 8.45
N HIS A 229 17.03 -1.59 8.93
CA HIS A 229 18.48 -1.76 8.96
C HIS A 229 18.90 -3.00 9.77
N GLU A 230 18.24 -3.26 10.90
CA GLU A 230 18.55 -4.43 11.75
C GLU A 230 18.15 -5.74 11.06
N LEU A 231 16.96 -5.80 10.45
CA LEU A 231 16.49 -6.98 9.73
C LEU A 231 17.41 -7.36 8.56
N PHE A 232 17.92 -6.37 7.81
CA PHE A 232 18.80 -6.61 6.67
C PHE A 232 20.25 -6.88 7.07
N ASP A 233 20.75 -6.26 8.14
CA ASP A 233 22.15 -6.40 8.57
C ASP A 233 22.36 -7.60 9.50
N ASN A 234 21.36 -7.93 10.32
CA ASN A 234 21.43 -9.01 11.32
C ASN A 234 20.15 -9.87 11.29
N PRO A 235 19.86 -10.59 10.19
CA PRO A 235 18.70 -11.48 10.10
C PRO A 235 18.87 -12.66 11.06
N GLU A 236 17.82 -12.96 11.86
CA GLU A 236 17.84 -14.06 12.84
C GLU A 236 17.22 -15.34 12.30
N SER A 237 16.13 -15.22 11.50
CA SER A 237 15.49 -16.40 10.92
C SER A 237 16.38 -17.03 9.84
N PRO A 238 16.70 -18.34 9.93
CA PRO A 238 17.43 -19.05 8.87
C PRO A 238 16.74 -18.94 7.50
N ARG A 239 15.42 -18.77 7.52
CA ARG A 239 14.61 -18.60 6.33
C ARG A 239 14.80 -17.22 5.71
N LEU A 240 14.87 -16.17 6.53
CA LEU A 240 15.19 -14.82 6.07
C LEU A 240 16.60 -14.76 5.51
N VAL A 241 17.60 -15.33 6.19
CA VAL A 241 18.97 -15.43 5.68
C VAL A 241 19.00 -16.04 4.28
N THR A 242 18.35 -17.22 4.13
CA THR A 242 18.27 -17.90 2.83
C THR A 242 17.55 -17.08 1.76
N PHE A 243 16.52 -16.34 2.16
CA PHE A 243 15.78 -15.46 1.25
C PHE A 243 16.64 -14.27 0.79
N LEU A 244 17.30 -13.58 1.71
CA LEU A 244 18.15 -12.43 1.40
C LEU A 244 19.34 -12.82 0.50
N GLN A 245 19.98 -13.97 0.72
CA GLN A 245 21.05 -14.48 -0.14
C GLN A 245 20.64 -14.71 -1.61
N LYS A 246 19.34 -14.85 -1.88
CA LYS A 246 18.83 -15.07 -3.25
C LYS A 246 18.40 -13.78 -3.95
N VAL A 247 18.11 -12.72 -3.19
CA VAL A 247 17.52 -11.49 -3.72
C VAL A 247 18.43 -10.26 -3.64
N LEU A 248 19.51 -10.34 -2.85
CA LEU A 248 20.61 -9.37 -2.77
C LEU A 248 21.82 -9.85 -3.55
#